data_571a486d3654bf13e85b47f4d6c810cb
#
_entry.id   571a486d3654bf13e85b47f4d6c810cb
#
_cell.length_a   1.000
_cell.length_b   1.000
_cell.length_c   1.000
_cell.angle_alpha   90.00
_cell.angle_beta   90.00
_cell.angle_gamma   90.00
#
_symmetry.space_group_name_H-M   'P 1'
#
loop_
_entity.id
_entity.type
_entity.pdbx_description
1 polymer ?
#
loop_
_entity_poly.entity_id
_entity_poly.type
_entity_poly.pdbx_seq_one_letter_code
_entity_poly.pdbx_strand_id
1 'polypeptide(L)'
;MILLGVTQSDTTEQAIWLAKKCCELRIFSDEQDKMNLSLFDVDGEAMIVSNFTLYADCKKGRRPAYVRAARPEQADGLYLRFVEEIRSLGIKNVQTGEFGADMQVSITNDG
;
A
#
# COMPACT_ATOMS: atom_id res chain seq x y z
N MET A 1 -0.10 -7.57 3.33
CA MET A 1 0.22 -7.00 2.00
C MET A 1 -0.49 -5.67 1.84
N ILE A 2 0.15 -4.70 1.19
CA ILE A 2 -0.41 -3.38 0.86
C ILE A 2 -0.45 -3.24 -0.65
N LEU A 3 -1.63 -2.99 -1.20
CA LEU A 3 -1.80 -2.53 -2.59
C LEU A 3 -1.86 -1.02 -2.56
N LEU A 4 -0.93 -0.36 -3.23
CA LEU A 4 -0.78 1.10 -3.17
C LEU A 4 -1.17 1.74 -4.51
N GLY A 5 -2.19 2.59 -4.49
CA GLY A 5 -2.56 3.46 -5.60
C GLY A 5 -2.12 4.90 -5.34
N VAL A 6 -1.74 5.60 -6.39
CA VAL A 6 -1.36 7.02 -6.34
C VAL A 6 -2.23 7.81 -7.29
N THR A 7 -2.78 8.93 -6.81
CA THR A 7 -3.53 9.88 -7.65
C THR A 7 -2.71 11.15 -7.93
N GLN A 8 -3.17 11.93 -8.92
CA GLN A 8 -2.45 13.09 -9.42
C GLN A 8 -2.19 14.18 -8.36
N SER A 9 -3.08 14.29 -7.37
CA SER A 9 -2.96 15.28 -6.29
C SER A 9 -2.09 14.83 -5.11
N ASP A 10 -1.62 13.58 -5.09
CA ASP A 10 -0.82 13.07 -3.99
C ASP A 10 0.57 13.71 -3.93
N THR A 11 1.05 13.90 -2.72
CA THR A 11 2.34 14.51 -2.40
C THR A 11 3.20 13.57 -1.57
N THR A 12 4.49 13.91 -1.44
CA THR A 12 5.43 13.19 -0.57
C THR A 12 4.95 13.16 0.88
N GLU A 13 4.36 14.23 1.38
CA GLU A 13 3.83 14.30 2.76
C GLU A 13 2.72 13.27 2.99
N GLN A 14 1.84 13.08 2.02
CA GLN A 14 0.78 12.08 2.10
C GLN A 14 1.35 10.66 2.06
N ALA A 15 2.38 10.41 1.26
CA ALA A 15 3.06 9.12 1.23
C ALA A 15 3.68 8.77 2.58
N ILE A 16 4.37 9.73 3.20
CA ILE A 16 4.97 9.59 4.54
C ILE A 16 3.89 9.33 5.60
N TRP A 17 2.84 10.15 5.59
CA TRP A 17 1.74 10.02 6.54
C TRP A 17 1.05 8.66 6.42
N LEU A 18 0.76 8.23 5.20
CA LEU A 18 0.07 6.96 4.96
C LEU A 18 0.94 5.75 5.34
N ALA A 19 2.24 5.80 5.04
CA ALA A 19 3.19 4.76 5.44
C ALA A 19 3.19 4.57 6.97
N LYS A 20 3.27 5.68 7.71
CA LYS A 20 3.19 5.67 9.17
C LYS A 20 1.84 5.09 9.64
N LYS A 21 0.74 5.58 9.05
CA LYS A 21 -0.61 5.10 9.39
C LYS A 21 -0.74 3.58 9.18
N CYS A 22 -0.24 3.04 8.06
CA CYS A 22 -0.28 1.61 7.79
C CYS A 22 0.47 0.79 8.85
N CYS A 23 1.60 1.29 9.35
CA CYS A 23 2.37 0.61 10.39
C CYS A 23 1.72 0.68 11.78
N GLU A 24 0.97 1.76 12.06
CA GLU A 24 0.38 2.02 13.37
C GLU A 24 -1.04 1.48 13.54
N LEU A 25 -1.74 1.17 12.44
CA LEU A 25 -3.11 0.64 12.52
C LEU A 25 -3.14 -0.67 13.29
N ARG A 26 -4.02 -0.74 14.26
CA ARG A 26 -4.18 -1.87 15.19
C ARG A 26 -5.14 -2.90 14.60
N ILE A 27 -4.68 -3.59 13.57
CA ILE A 27 -5.47 -4.52 12.74
C ILE A 27 -5.22 -6.01 13.04
N PHE A 28 -4.29 -6.31 13.94
CA PHE A 28 -3.99 -7.68 14.34
C PHE A 28 -4.64 -8.01 15.68
N SER A 29 -5.08 -9.26 15.83
CA SER A 29 -5.73 -9.71 17.06
C SER A 29 -4.75 -9.83 18.22
N ASP A 30 -5.19 -9.43 19.40
CA ASP A 30 -4.49 -9.67 20.66
C ASP A 30 -4.85 -11.06 21.26
N GLU A 31 -4.34 -11.35 22.46
CA GLU A 31 -4.59 -12.61 23.17
C GLU A 31 -6.07 -12.85 23.51
N GLN A 32 -6.91 -11.82 23.48
CA GLN A 32 -8.36 -11.87 23.71
C GLN A 32 -9.17 -11.89 22.42
N ASP A 33 -8.50 -12.13 21.29
CA ASP A 33 -9.10 -12.12 19.94
C ASP A 33 -9.76 -10.78 19.58
N LYS A 34 -9.18 -9.69 20.06
CA LYS A 34 -9.60 -8.33 19.71
C LYS A 34 -8.59 -7.70 18.78
N MET A 35 -9.07 -7.03 17.76
CA MET A 35 -8.25 -6.24 16.84
C MET A 35 -7.62 -5.06 17.59
N ASN A 36 -6.37 -5.20 18.00
CA ASN A 36 -5.73 -4.31 18.96
C ASN A 36 -4.23 -4.11 18.78
N LEU A 37 -3.58 -4.87 17.93
CA LEU A 37 -2.13 -4.82 17.71
C LEU A 37 -1.79 -4.26 16.34
N SER A 38 -0.76 -3.42 16.29
CA SER A 38 -0.21 -2.85 15.05
C SER A 38 0.83 -3.76 14.40
N LEU A 39 1.27 -3.41 13.20
CA LEU A 39 2.37 -4.10 12.53
C LEU A 39 3.67 -4.08 13.38
N PHE A 40 3.90 -2.99 14.12
CA PHE A 40 5.02 -2.91 15.06
C PHE A 40 4.88 -3.89 16.22
N ASP A 41 3.69 -3.98 16.81
CA ASP A 41 3.46 -4.81 18.00
C ASP A 41 3.64 -6.29 17.72
N VAL A 42 3.29 -6.74 16.51
CA VAL A 42 3.43 -8.14 16.10
C VAL A 42 4.79 -8.45 15.46
N ASP A 43 5.70 -7.49 15.39
CA ASP A 43 6.99 -7.61 14.66
C ASP A 43 6.79 -8.17 13.24
N GLY A 44 5.79 -7.64 12.57
CA GLY A 44 5.32 -8.17 11.29
C GLY A 44 6.16 -7.68 10.11
N GLU A 45 5.87 -8.25 8.96
CA GLU A 45 6.52 -7.94 7.69
C GLU A 45 5.55 -7.24 6.74
N ALA A 46 6.07 -6.52 5.76
CA ALA A 46 5.27 -5.83 4.76
C ALA A 46 5.68 -6.20 3.33
N MET A 47 4.70 -6.44 2.48
CA MET A 47 4.87 -6.46 1.03
C MET A 47 4.02 -5.36 0.42
N ILE A 48 4.65 -4.49 -0.38
CA ILE A 48 3.99 -3.37 -1.03
C ILE A 48 4.01 -3.58 -2.55
N VAL A 49 2.82 -3.54 -3.14
CA VAL A 49 2.64 -3.70 -4.59
C VAL A 49 1.92 -2.48 -5.13
N SER A 50 2.52 -1.82 -6.12
CA SER A 50 1.87 -0.71 -6.81
C SER A 50 0.68 -1.20 -7.63
N ASN A 51 -0.46 -0.52 -7.50
CA ASN A 51 -1.68 -0.87 -8.23
C ASN A 51 -2.49 0.39 -8.60
N PHE A 52 -2.29 0.89 -9.82
CA PHE A 52 -3.01 2.08 -10.30
C PHE A 52 -4.52 1.84 -10.48
N THR A 53 -4.94 0.59 -10.65
CA THR A 53 -6.35 0.24 -10.86
C THR A 53 -7.23 0.46 -9.63
N LEU A 54 -6.65 0.75 -8.47
CA LEU A 54 -7.39 1.19 -7.28
C LEU A 54 -8.13 2.52 -7.54
N TYR A 55 -7.66 3.32 -8.50
CA TYR A 55 -8.32 4.55 -8.93
C TYR A 55 -9.25 4.37 -10.14
N ALA A 56 -9.78 3.16 -10.35
CA ALA A 56 -10.75 2.89 -11.40
C ALA A 56 -12.05 3.67 -11.18
N ASP A 57 -12.53 4.32 -12.23
CA ASP A 57 -13.88 4.88 -12.31
C ASP A 57 -14.77 4.00 -13.19
N CYS A 58 -15.78 3.41 -12.58
CA CYS A 58 -16.71 2.48 -13.23
C CYS A 58 -18.14 3.07 -13.38
N LYS A 59 -18.30 4.39 -13.25
CA LYS A 59 -19.61 5.04 -13.26
C LYS A 59 -20.29 5.03 -14.61
N LYS A 60 -19.53 5.06 -15.69
CA LYS A 60 -20.08 5.12 -17.06
C LYS A 60 -19.64 3.93 -17.91
N GLY A 61 -20.60 3.32 -18.58
CA GLY A 61 -20.36 2.23 -19.50
C GLY A 61 -19.88 0.94 -18.80
N ARG A 62 -19.15 0.12 -19.55
CA ARG A 62 -18.70 -1.20 -19.08
C ARG A 62 -17.17 -1.34 -19.07
N ARG A 63 -16.44 -0.26 -19.34
CA ARG A 63 -14.98 -0.21 -19.29
C ARG A 63 -14.54 0.69 -18.13
N PRO A 64 -13.74 0.20 -17.18
CA PRO A 64 -13.14 1.05 -16.17
C PRO A 64 -12.28 2.14 -16.81
N ALA A 65 -12.33 3.34 -16.26
CA ALA A 65 -11.45 4.45 -16.63
C ALA A 65 -10.44 4.72 -15.52
N TYR A 66 -9.19 4.99 -15.87
CA TYR A 66 -8.10 5.19 -14.90
C TYR A 66 -7.52 6.61 -14.94
N VAL A 67 -8.32 7.57 -15.38
CA VAL A 67 -7.90 8.98 -15.55
C VAL A 67 -7.49 9.66 -14.24
N ARG A 68 -7.93 9.12 -13.11
CA ARG A 68 -7.57 9.64 -11.78
C ARG A 68 -6.24 9.11 -11.26
N ALA A 69 -5.71 8.03 -11.82
CA ALA A 69 -4.42 7.51 -11.46
C ALA A 69 -3.31 8.50 -11.86
N ALA A 70 -2.31 8.65 -11.01
CA ALA A 70 -1.12 9.44 -11.33
C ALA A 70 -0.36 8.84 -12.52
N ARG A 71 0.38 9.69 -13.24
CA ARG A 71 1.28 9.21 -14.29
C ARG A 71 2.38 8.34 -13.70
N PRO A 72 2.94 7.40 -14.49
CA PRO A 72 3.93 6.45 -13.99
C PRO A 72 5.11 7.09 -13.26
N GLU A 73 5.65 8.19 -13.75
CA GLU A 73 6.81 8.86 -13.14
C GLU A 73 6.50 9.39 -11.73
N GLN A 74 5.34 10.03 -11.57
CA GLN A 74 4.88 10.52 -10.27
C GLN A 74 4.54 9.36 -9.34
N ALA A 75 3.83 8.37 -9.85
CA ALA A 75 3.39 7.22 -9.08
C ALA A 75 4.58 6.41 -8.58
N ASP A 76 5.58 6.16 -9.42
CA ASP A 76 6.80 5.43 -9.04
C ASP A 76 7.58 6.16 -7.95
N GLY A 77 7.77 7.47 -8.10
CA GLY A 77 8.46 8.29 -7.10
C GLY A 77 7.80 8.24 -5.72
N LEU A 78 6.47 8.38 -5.68
CA LEU A 78 5.71 8.32 -4.41
C LEU A 78 5.63 6.89 -3.85
N TYR A 79 5.52 5.89 -4.71
CA TYR A 79 5.58 4.49 -4.32
C TYR A 79 6.92 4.14 -3.65
N LEU A 80 8.04 4.52 -4.26
CA LEU A 80 9.37 4.29 -3.70
C LEU A 80 9.54 5.04 -2.38
N ARG A 81 9.04 6.27 -2.28
CA ARG A 81 9.08 7.04 -1.04
C ARG A 81 8.27 6.38 0.08
N PHE A 82 7.10 5.85 -0.24
CA PHE A 82 6.26 5.10 0.70
C PHE A 82 7.00 3.86 1.23
N VAL A 83 7.59 3.07 0.35
CA VAL A 83 8.37 1.87 0.71
C VAL A 83 9.55 2.23 1.61
N GLU A 84 10.30 3.27 1.24
CA GLU A 84 11.44 3.76 2.02
C GLU A 84 11.01 4.21 3.42
N GLU A 85 9.88 4.89 3.54
CA GLU A 85 9.35 5.31 4.83
C GLU A 85 9.00 4.13 5.73
N ILE A 86 8.35 3.10 5.22
CA ILE A 86 8.06 1.89 6.00
C ILE A 86 9.35 1.23 6.49
N ARG A 87 10.38 1.17 5.66
CA ARG A 87 11.70 0.65 6.08
C ARG A 87 12.31 1.51 7.18
N SER A 88 12.28 2.83 7.04
CA SER A 88 12.86 3.76 8.01
C SER A 88 12.12 3.77 9.35
N LEU A 89 10.83 3.40 9.37
CA LEU A 89 10.06 3.24 10.59
C LEU A 89 10.41 1.99 11.39
N GLY A 90 11.25 1.09 10.85
CA GLY A 90 11.78 -0.06 11.57
C GLY A 90 11.12 -1.40 11.26
N ILE A 91 10.29 -1.48 10.23
CA ILE A 91 9.80 -2.78 9.73
C ILE A 91 10.98 -3.52 9.11
N LYS A 92 11.33 -4.69 9.67
CA LYS A 92 12.59 -5.40 9.37
C LYS A 92 12.62 -6.03 7.99
N ASN A 93 11.48 -6.53 7.52
CA ASN A 93 11.38 -7.17 6.20
C ASN A 93 10.30 -6.48 5.37
N VAL A 94 10.73 -5.69 4.41
CA VAL A 94 9.85 -4.96 3.48
C VAL A 94 10.18 -5.41 2.07
N GLN A 95 9.25 -6.13 1.45
CA GLN A 95 9.35 -6.62 0.08
C GLN A 95 8.47 -5.81 -0.85
N THR A 96 8.78 -5.83 -2.13
CA THR A 96 8.02 -5.10 -3.15
C THR A 96 7.76 -5.98 -4.36
N GLY A 97 6.71 -5.64 -5.12
CA GLY A 97 6.61 -6.05 -6.50
C GLY A 97 7.51 -5.20 -7.41
N GLU A 98 7.39 -5.39 -8.70
CA GLU A 98 8.08 -4.59 -9.71
C GLU A 98 7.12 -3.56 -10.29
N PHE A 99 7.44 -2.27 -10.17
CA PHE A 99 6.58 -1.19 -10.65
C PHE A 99 6.37 -1.29 -12.17
N GLY A 100 5.11 -1.22 -12.59
CA GLY A 100 4.73 -1.28 -14.01
C GLY A 100 4.77 -2.67 -14.65
N ALA A 101 5.16 -3.70 -13.92
CA ALA A 101 5.17 -5.06 -14.42
C ALA A 101 3.76 -5.68 -14.44
N ASP A 102 3.55 -6.63 -15.31
CA ASP A 102 2.39 -7.52 -15.32
C ASP A 102 2.67 -8.66 -14.33
N MET A 103 2.08 -8.57 -13.14
CA MET A 103 2.38 -9.45 -12.01
C MET A 103 1.22 -10.40 -11.72
N GLN A 104 1.56 -11.62 -11.38
CA GLN A 104 0.66 -12.55 -10.69
C GLN A 104 0.94 -12.50 -9.20
N VAL A 105 -0.07 -12.20 -8.41
CA VAL A 105 0.05 -12.07 -6.96
C VAL A 105 -0.80 -13.14 -6.27
N SER A 106 -0.14 -14.00 -5.49
CA SER A 106 -0.81 -15.03 -4.69
C SER A 106 -0.84 -14.61 -3.23
N ILE A 107 -2.01 -14.70 -2.61
CA ILE A 107 -2.22 -14.30 -1.21
C ILE A 107 -2.95 -15.43 -0.50
N THR A 108 -2.42 -15.84 0.65
CA THR A 108 -3.20 -16.60 1.62
C THR A 108 -3.76 -15.61 2.64
N ASN A 109 -5.05 -15.31 2.52
CA ASN A 109 -5.70 -14.32 3.36
C ASN A 109 -6.32 -15.02 4.58
N ASP A 110 -5.97 -14.52 5.76
CA ASP A 110 -6.51 -14.97 7.04
C ASP A 110 -7.41 -13.87 7.62
N GLY A 111 -8.70 -14.09 7.51
CA GLY A 111 -9.69 -13.13 8.03
C GLY A 111 -10.51 -12.37 7.02
#